data_806a6a429b6d6d1f34af1db31a637bf7
#
_entry.id   806a6a429b6d6d1f34af1db31a637bf7
#
_cell.length_a   1.000
_cell.length_b   1.000
_cell.length_c   1.000
_cell.angle_alpha   90.00
_cell.angle_beta   90.00
_cell.angle_gamma   90.00
#
_symmetry.space_group_name_H-M   'P 1'
#
loop_
_entity.id
_entity.type
_entity.pdbx_description
1 polymer ?
#
loop_
_entity_poly.entity_id
_entity_poly.type
_entity_poly.pdbx_seq_one_letter_code
_entity_poly.pdbx_strand_id
1 'polypeptide(L)'
;MNQYEKICKDMGQRAKTASFELAQLDQETLDSALLAIADAVEAQTDEIMAANELDLEKSVDYNLPRTMIDRLTLTPSRIALMAEGVRQVAALESPVGSIIETITRPNGLIIEKRSVPFGVIGIIFEARPNVTIDAGVLCLKTANATILRGGKEAFHTNQIIVSIMRNTLESLGINGDSIQLVEVLDRDLVGVLLQQREYIDVIIPRGGAGLIRRVVEDS
;
A
#
# COMPACT_ATOMS: atom_id res chain seq x y z
N MET A 1 27.05 4.23 4.24
CA MET A 1 25.65 4.05 3.79
C MET A 1 25.68 3.79 2.29
N ASN A 2 25.23 2.60 1.88
CA ASN A 2 25.16 2.25 0.46
C ASN A 2 23.96 2.94 -0.20
N GLN A 3 23.84 2.83 -1.55
CA GLN A 3 22.76 3.48 -2.30
C GLN A 3 21.36 3.00 -1.85
N TYR A 4 21.19 1.72 -1.55
CA TYR A 4 19.91 1.15 -1.10
C TYR A 4 19.54 1.64 0.31
N GLU A 5 20.50 1.74 1.20
CA GLU A 5 20.27 2.31 2.54
C GLU A 5 19.78 3.76 2.46
N LYS A 6 20.35 4.57 1.55
CA LYS A 6 19.92 5.95 1.34
C LYS A 6 18.47 6.01 0.82
N ILE A 7 18.14 5.19 -0.17
CA ILE A 7 16.78 5.12 -0.75
C ILE A 7 15.76 4.69 0.32
N CYS A 8 16.02 3.57 1.00
CA CYS A 8 15.10 3.06 2.01
C CYS A 8 14.92 4.02 3.19
N LYS A 9 16.00 4.69 3.62
CA LYS A 9 15.94 5.69 4.68
C LYS A 9 15.10 6.90 4.26
N ASP A 10 15.32 7.45 3.06
CA ASP A 10 14.55 8.59 2.55
C ASP A 10 13.06 8.25 2.44
N MET A 11 12.73 7.10 1.83
CA MET A 11 11.36 6.61 1.75
C MET A 11 10.74 6.43 3.13
N GLY A 12 11.47 5.80 4.06
CA GLY A 12 11.01 5.58 5.42
C GLY A 12 10.73 6.88 6.16
N GLN A 13 11.61 7.88 6.06
CA GLN A 13 11.42 9.19 6.68
C GLN A 13 10.18 9.90 6.14
N ARG A 14 9.97 9.90 4.81
CA ARG A 14 8.80 10.51 4.17
C ARG A 14 7.51 9.78 4.57
N ALA A 15 7.50 8.44 4.57
CA ALA A 15 6.36 7.66 5.01
C ALA A 15 6.03 7.91 6.50
N LYS A 16 7.05 8.01 7.36
CA LYS A 16 6.86 8.28 8.79
C LYS A 16 6.24 9.67 9.03
N THR A 17 6.69 10.68 8.29
CA THR A 17 6.07 12.02 8.32
C THR A 17 4.61 11.95 7.87
N ALA A 18 4.33 11.32 6.73
CA ALA A 18 2.98 11.16 6.22
C ALA A 18 2.06 10.39 7.19
N SER A 19 2.59 9.38 7.91
CA SER A 19 1.81 8.62 8.88
C SER A 19 1.32 9.47 10.06
N PHE A 20 2.13 10.43 10.52
CA PHE A 20 1.71 11.38 11.56
C PHE A 20 0.64 12.36 11.06
N GLU A 21 0.74 12.79 9.80
CA GLU A 21 -0.27 13.65 9.17
C GLU A 21 -1.59 12.89 8.98
N LEU A 22 -1.55 11.64 8.48
CA LEU A 22 -2.73 10.79 8.33
C LEU A 22 -3.45 10.55 9.67
N ALA A 23 -2.73 10.36 10.76
CA ALA A 23 -3.29 10.13 12.08
C ALA A 23 -4.06 11.35 12.64
N GLN A 24 -3.95 12.53 12.03
CA GLN A 24 -4.69 13.74 12.39
C GLN A 24 -5.97 13.92 11.56
N LEU A 25 -6.13 13.16 10.47
CA LEU A 25 -7.30 13.25 9.61
C LEU A 25 -8.49 12.53 10.25
N ASP A 26 -9.67 13.07 10.04
CA ASP A 26 -10.90 12.37 10.40
C ASP A 26 -11.27 11.30 9.38
N GLN A 27 -12.16 10.41 9.77
CA GLN A 27 -12.56 9.28 8.94
C GLN A 27 -13.30 9.72 7.66
N GLU A 28 -14.06 10.80 7.70
CA GLU A 28 -14.80 11.34 6.56
C GLU A 28 -13.84 11.82 5.47
N THR A 29 -12.75 12.47 5.85
CA THR A 29 -11.67 12.89 4.94
C THR A 29 -11.00 11.68 4.27
N LEU A 30 -10.67 10.63 5.04
CA LEU A 30 -10.07 9.41 4.51
C LEU A 30 -11.03 8.67 3.56
N ASP A 31 -12.31 8.57 3.91
CA ASP A 31 -13.31 7.92 3.08
C ASP A 31 -13.56 8.68 1.77
N SER A 32 -13.59 10.01 1.84
CA SER A 32 -13.69 10.87 0.65
C SER A 32 -12.47 10.70 -0.27
N ALA A 33 -11.27 10.59 0.31
CA ALA A 33 -10.05 10.32 -0.47
C ALA A 33 -10.09 8.94 -1.15
N LEU A 34 -10.59 7.91 -0.48
CA LEU A 34 -10.78 6.58 -1.07
C LEU A 34 -11.76 6.62 -2.24
N LEU A 35 -12.90 7.31 -2.11
CA LEU A 35 -13.86 7.45 -3.18
C LEU A 35 -13.26 8.20 -4.38
N ALA A 36 -12.51 9.26 -4.15
CA ALA A 36 -11.79 9.98 -5.20
C ALA A 36 -10.74 9.11 -5.90
N ILE A 37 -10.04 8.24 -5.17
CA ILE A 37 -9.11 7.25 -5.75
C ILE A 37 -9.87 6.27 -6.65
N ALA A 38 -11.03 5.76 -6.24
CA ALA A 38 -11.85 4.87 -7.06
C ALA A 38 -12.22 5.54 -8.40
N ASP A 39 -12.70 6.78 -8.35
CA ASP A 39 -13.09 7.55 -9.52
C ASP A 39 -11.88 7.84 -10.43
N ALA A 40 -10.71 8.18 -9.85
CA ALA A 40 -9.48 8.41 -10.60
C ALA A 40 -8.95 7.14 -11.30
N VAL A 41 -9.08 5.98 -10.67
CA VAL A 41 -8.71 4.68 -11.25
C VAL A 41 -9.59 4.33 -12.44
N GLU A 42 -10.90 4.57 -12.36
CA GLU A 42 -11.83 4.36 -13.48
C GLU A 42 -11.56 5.35 -14.61
N ALA A 43 -11.34 6.63 -14.28
CA ALA A 43 -11.08 7.68 -15.27
C ALA A 43 -9.78 7.45 -16.06
N GLN A 44 -8.78 6.80 -15.45
CA GLN A 44 -7.46 6.53 -16.05
C GLN A 44 -7.30 5.07 -16.48
N THR A 45 -8.39 4.40 -16.82
CA THR A 45 -8.38 2.99 -17.28
C THR A 45 -7.43 2.79 -18.46
N ASP A 46 -7.40 3.69 -19.44
CA ASP A 46 -6.56 3.55 -20.63
C ASP A 46 -5.06 3.63 -20.30
N GLU A 47 -4.66 4.52 -19.39
CA GLU A 47 -3.28 4.61 -18.93
C GLU A 47 -2.84 3.35 -18.15
N ILE A 48 -3.72 2.83 -17.31
CA ILE A 48 -3.47 1.57 -16.59
C ILE A 48 -3.32 0.41 -17.58
N MET A 49 -4.19 0.33 -18.59
CA MET A 49 -4.13 -0.70 -19.63
C MET A 49 -2.84 -0.61 -20.43
N ALA A 50 -2.42 0.59 -20.85
CA ALA A 50 -1.17 0.80 -21.58
C ALA A 50 0.06 0.36 -20.75
N ALA A 51 0.10 0.68 -19.45
CA ALA A 51 1.17 0.24 -18.56
C ALA A 51 1.16 -1.28 -18.36
N ASN A 52 -0.03 -1.89 -18.29
CA ASN A 52 -0.17 -3.34 -18.16
C ASN A 52 0.28 -4.08 -19.43
N GLU A 53 0.06 -3.51 -20.60
CA GLU A 53 0.55 -4.07 -21.86
C GLU A 53 2.08 -4.15 -21.88
N LEU A 54 2.78 -3.11 -21.41
CA LEU A 54 4.25 -3.14 -21.25
C LEU A 54 4.74 -4.25 -20.32
N ASP A 55 4.01 -4.51 -19.24
CA ASP A 55 4.36 -5.61 -18.33
C ASP A 55 4.08 -6.98 -18.96
N LEU A 56 3.00 -7.12 -19.74
CA LEU A 56 2.66 -8.34 -20.45
C LEU A 56 3.68 -8.65 -21.57
N GLU A 57 4.15 -7.66 -22.32
CA GLU A 57 5.21 -7.82 -23.30
C GLU A 57 6.48 -8.36 -22.65
N LYS A 58 6.92 -7.80 -21.51
CA LYS A 58 8.09 -8.26 -20.75
C LYS A 58 7.89 -9.62 -20.08
N SER A 59 6.64 -10.06 -19.88
CA SER A 59 6.34 -11.35 -19.26
C SER A 59 6.91 -12.54 -20.04
N VAL A 60 7.09 -12.39 -21.34
CA VAL A 60 7.72 -13.39 -22.25
C VAL A 60 9.16 -13.64 -21.83
N ASP A 61 9.91 -12.58 -21.52
CA ASP A 61 11.32 -12.67 -21.11
C ASP A 61 11.49 -13.37 -19.75
N TYR A 62 10.44 -13.32 -18.91
CA TYR A 62 10.44 -13.94 -17.59
C TYR A 62 9.95 -15.38 -17.57
N ASN A 63 9.54 -15.95 -18.74
CA ASN A 63 8.96 -17.29 -18.85
C ASN A 63 7.85 -17.56 -17.81
N LEU A 64 6.94 -16.60 -17.61
CA LEU A 64 5.90 -16.72 -16.60
C LEU A 64 4.93 -17.87 -16.93
N PRO A 65 4.53 -18.67 -15.94
CA PRO A 65 3.46 -19.64 -16.11
C PRO A 65 2.14 -18.97 -16.55
N ARG A 66 1.33 -19.64 -17.34
CA ARG A 66 0.05 -19.10 -17.84
C ARG A 66 -0.86 -18.58 -16.72
N THR A 67 -0.84 -19.23 -15.57
CA THR A 67 -1.60 -18.80 -14.39
C THR A 67 -1.10 -17.48 -13.78
N MET A 68 0.19 -17.15 -13.94
CA MET A 68 0.74 -15.87 -13.52
C MET A 68 0.42 -14.78 -14.54
N ILE A 69 0.47 -15.10 -15.84
CA ILE A 69 0.07 -14.17 -16.90
C ILE A 69 -1.39 -13.77 -16.73
N ASP A 70 -2.30 -14.72 -16.46
CA ASP A 70 -3.70 -14.40 -16.19
C ASP A 70 -3.90 -13.47 -14.98
N ARG A 71 -3.11 -13.67 -13.93
CA ARG A 71 -3.13 -12.80 -12.73
C ARG A 71 -2.54 -11.42 -12.97
N LEU A 72 -1.57 -11.31 -13.89
CA LEU A 72 -0.94 -10.06 -14.28
C LEU A 72 -1.86 -9.24 -15.20
N THR A 73 -2.62 -9.92 -16.06
CA THR A 73 -3.45 -9.30 -17.09
C THR A 73 -4.58 -8.48 -16.46
N LEU A 74 -4.65 -7.20 -16.78
CA LEU A 74 -5.78 -6.34 -16.50
C LEU A 74 -6.68 -6.23 -17.74
N THR A 75 -7.95 -5.97 -17.48
CA THR A 75 -8.97 -5.65 -18.49
C THR A 75 -9.79 -4.48 -17.93
N PRO A 76 -10.51 -3.71 -18.77
CA PRO A 76 -11.37 -2.65 -18.28
C PRO A 76 -12.33 -3.12 -17.18
N SER A 77 -12.87 -4.34 -17.30
CA SER A 77 -13.75 -4.92 -16.29
C SER A 77 -13.02 -5.25 -14.98
N ARG A 78 -11.75 -5.71 -15.05
CA ARG A 78 -10.94 -5.94 -13.84
C ARG A 78 -10.56 -4.63 -13.15
N ILE A 79 -10.30 -3.57 -13.92
CA ILE A 79 -10.01 -2.23 -13.38
C ILE A 79 -11.27 -1.65 -12.70
N ALA A 80 -12.44 -1.78 -13.33
CA ALA A 80 -13.70 -1.37 -12.71
C ALA A 80 -13.98 -2.14 -11.40
N LEU A 81 -13.66 -3.45 -11.35
CA LEU A 81 -13.75 -4.23 -10.11
C LEU A 81 -12.75 -3.77 -9.04
N MET A 82 -11.55 -3.31 -9.44
CA MET A 82 -10.59 -2.71 -8.49
C MET A 82 -11.17 -1.43 -7.88
N ALA A 83 -11.73 -0.53 -8.70
CA ALA A 83 -12.37 0.69 -8.22
C ALA A 83 -13.57 0.41 -7.32
N GLU A 84 -14.40 -0.58 -7.67
CA GLU A 84 -15.49 -1.02 -6.80
C GLU A 84 -14.99 -1.58 -5.46
N GLY A 85 -13.87 -2.33 -5.47
CA GLY A 85 -13.22 -2.79 -4.24
C GLY A 85 -12.79 -1.62 -3.35
N VAL A 86 -12.29 -0.53 -3.93
CA VAL A 86 -11.95 0.71 -3.17
C VAL A 86 -13.20 1.33 -2.55
N ARG A 87 -14.33 1.41 -3.28
CA ARG A 87 -15.60 1.92 -2.74
C ARG A 87 -16.12 1.05 -1.59
N GLN A 88 -15.97 -0.26 -1.70
CA GLN A 88 -16.32 -1.19 -0.62
C GLN A 88 -15.46 -0.96 0.62
N VAL A 89 -14.14 -0.74 0.46
CA VAL A 89 -13.25 -0.39 1.57
C VAL A 89 -13.65 0.95 2.20
N ALA A 90 -14.01 1.96 1.40
CA ALA A 90 -14.49 3.25 1.90
C ALA A 90 -15.75 3.09 2.77
N ALA A 91 -16.65 2.17 2.41
CA ALA A 91 -17.89 1.90 3.14
C ALA A 91 -17.69 1.08 4.45
N LEU A 92 -16.52 0.50 4.68
CA LEU A 92 -16.26 -0.23 5.92
C LEU A 92 -16.19 0.72 7.12
N GLU A 93 -16.65 0.25 8.27
CA GLU A 93 -16.40 0.93 9.54
C GLU A 93 -14.89 0.89 9.88
N SER A 94 -14.32 2.04 10.24
CA SER A 94 -12.92 2.09 10.63
C SER A 94 -12.73 1.56 12.05
N PRO A 95 -11.74 0.69 12.29
CA PRO A 95 -11.39 0.26 13.64
C PRO A 95 -10.64 1.33 14.44
N VAL A 96 -10.14 2.39 13.78
CA VAL A 96 -9.34 3.44 14.43
C VAL A 96 -10.19 4.23 15.42
N GLY A 97 -9.70 4.38 16.66
CA GLY A 97 -10.38 5.07 17.74
C GLY A 97 -11.46 4.23 18.46
N SER A 98 -11.75 3.00 17.98
CA SER A 98 -12.73 2.13 18.66
C SER A 98 -12.26 1.76 20.07
N ILE A 99 -13.20 1.76 21.03
CA ILE A 99 -12.93 1.38 22.41
C ILE A 99 -12.98 -0.15 22.52
N ILE A 100 -11.84 -0.75 22.86
CA ILE A 100 -11.71 -2.20 23.06
C ILE A 100 -12.14 -2.58 24.48
N GLU A 101 -11.80 -1.75 25.45
CA GLU A 101 -12.03 -1.99 26.87
C GLU A 101 -12.14 -0.68 27.63
N THR A 102 -13.03 -0.62 28.63
CA THR A 102 -13.15 0.50 29.58
C THR A 102 -13.05 -0.02 31.00
N ILE A 103 -12.12 0.54 31.79
CA ILE A 103 -11.89 0.17 33.18
C ILE A 103 -12.15 1.38 34.05
N THR A 104 -13.11 1.28 34.99
CA THR A 104 -13.33 2.30 36.01
C THR A 104 -12.64 1.89 37.30
N ARG A 105 -11.75 2.74 37.80
CA ARG A 105 -11.03 2.52 39.06
C ARG A 105 -11.86 3.02 40.28
N PRO A 106 -11.62 2.52 41.51
CA PRO A 106 -12.35 2.95 42.72
C PRO A 106 -12.27 4.45 43.03
N ASN A 107 -11.23 5.13 42.54
CA ASN A 107 -11.03 6.57 42.67
C ASN A 107 -11.76 7.40 41.60
N GLY A 108 -12.58 6.75 40.73
CA GLY A 108 -13.31 7.39 39.65
C GLY A 108 -12.54 7.60 38.34
N LEU A 109 -11.26 7.17 38.25
CA LEU A 109 -10.49 7.25 37.02
C LEU A 109 -11.05 6.27 36.01
N ILE A 110 -11.33 6.76 34.76
CA ILE A 110 -11.75 5.95 33.62
C ILE A 110 -10.55 5.76 32.70
N ILE A 111 -10.22 4.51 32.41
CA ILE A 111 -9.16 4.11 31.51
C ILE A 111 -9.80 3.42 30.31
N GLU A 112 -9.55 3.94 29.11
CA GLU A 112 -10.02 3.33 27.87
C GLU A 112 -8.84 2.79 27.05
N LYS A 113 -8.96 1.56 26.59
CA LYS A 113 -8.06 0.95 25.61
C LYS A 113 -8.65 1.15 24.22
N ARG A 114 -7.98 1.93 23.38
CA ARG A 114 -8.44 2.27 22.02
C ARG A 114 -7.52 1.72 20.96
N SER A 115 -8.09 1.36 19.78
CA SER A 115 -7.32 1.05 18.58
C SER A 115 -6.68 2.31 18.02
N VAL A 116 -5.42 2.20 17.59
CA VAL A 116 -4.67 3.27 16.92
C VAL A 116 -3.99 2.73 15.66
N PRO A 117 -3.65 3.58 14.67
CA PRO A 117 -2.86 3.14 13.52
C PRO A 117 -1.51 2.57 13.96
N PHE A 118 -0.96 1.65 13.17
CA PHE A 118 0.42 1.17 13.36
C PHE A 118 1.46 2.27 13.06
N GLY A 119 1.19 3.07 12.05
CA GLY A 119 2.09 4.09 11.54
C GLY A 119 2.47 3.80 10.08
N VAL A 120 3.62 3.20 9.82
CA VAL A 120 4.11 2.82 8.48
C VAL A 120 4.07 1.31 8.30
N ILE A 121 3.38 0.86 7.24
CA ILE A 121 3.28 -0.56 6.89
C ILE A 121 4.05 -0.82 5.59
N GLY A 122 5.07 -1.67 5.64
CA GLY A 122 5.75 -2.21 4.46
C GLY A 122 4.99 -3.42 3.93
N ILE A 123 4.60 -3.43 2.65
CA ILE A 123 3.92 -4.57 2.04
C ILE A 123 4.72 -5.08 0.86
N ILE A 124 5.17 -6.34 0.95
CA ILE A 124 5.98 -7.00 -0.09
C ILE A 124 5.11 -8.08 -0.74
N PHE A 125 4.89 -7.96 -2.06
CA PHE A 125 3.99 -8.84 -2.78
C PHE A 125 4.52 -9.25 -4.16
N GLU A 126 3.93 -10.30 -4.73
CA GLU A 126 4.30 -10.87 -6.03
C GLU A 126 3.42 -10.28 -7.16
N ALA A 127 3.49 -10.87 -8.36
CA ALA A 127 2.90 -10.44 -9.63
C ALA A 127 1.36 -10.37 -9.63
N ARG A 128 0.78 -9.39 -8.93
CA ARG A 128 -0.66 -9.10 -8.92
C ARG A 128 -0.90 -7.60 -8.83
N PRO A 129 -1.16 -6.90 -9.93
CA PRO A 129 -1.35 -5.45 -9.94
C PRO A 129 -2.47 -4.96 -9.00
N ASN A 130 -3.56 -5.73 -8.88
CA ASN A 130 -4.66 -5.37 -7.97
C ASN A 130 -4.22 -5.28 -6.50
N VAL A 131 -3.18 -6.01 -6.09
CA VAL A 131 -2.67 -5.93 -4.72
C VAL A 131 -2.13 -4.54 -4.38
N THR A 132 -1.61 -3.83 -5.37
CA THR A 132 -1.09 -2.47 -5.20
C THR A 132 -2.16 -1.53 -4.68
N ILE A 133 -3.33 -1.54 -5.32
CA ILE A 133 -4.44 -0.70 -4.89
C ILE A 133 -5.08 -1.23 -3.60
N ASP A 134 -5.37 -2.54 -3.52
CA ASP A 134 -5.98 -3.16 -2.34
C ASP A 134 -5.17 -2.84 -1.06
N ALA A 135 -3.84 -3.01 -1.12
CA ALA A 135 -2.95 -2.76 0.00
C ALA A 135 -2.90 -1.27 0.37
N GLY A 136 -2.76 -0.39 -0.63
CA GLY A 136 -2.71 1.06 -0.43
C GLY A 136 -3.97 1.59 0.24
N VAL A 137 -5.15 1.21 -0.26
CA VAL A 137 -6.42 1.72 0.26
C VAL A 137 -6.79 1.15 1.64
N LEU A 138 -6.44 -0.11 1.93
CA LEU A 138 -6.64 -0.68 3.27
C LEU A 138 -5.76 0.01 4.33
N CYS A 139 -4.51 0.34 3.99
CA CYS A 139 -3.65 1.11 4.85
C CYS A 139 -4.20 2.53 5.06
N LEU A 140 -4.60 3.20 3.99
CA LEU A 140 -5.15 4.56 4.03
C LEU A 140 -6.45 4.62 4.86
N LYS A 141 -7.38 3.65 4.69
CA LYS A 141 -8.62 3.54 5.47
C LYS A 141 -8.38 3.52 6.97
N THR A 142 -7.26 2.94 7.38
CA THR A 142 -6.87 2.79 8.78
C THR A 142 -5.80 3.80 9.21
N ALA A 143 -5.67 4.92 8.48
CA ALA A 143 -4.73 6.02 8.73
C ALA A 143 -3.26 5.58 8.84
N ASN A 144 -2.85 4.54 8.10
CA ASN A 144 -1.47 4.11 8.01
C ASN A 144 -0.84 4.56 6.69
N ALA A 145 0.38 5.05 6.73
CA ALA A 145 1.20 5.17 5.53
C ALA A 145 1.72 3.80 5.09
N THR A 146 1.94 3.62 3.79
CA THR A 146 2.42 2.33 3.26
C THR A 146 3.56 2.49 2.28
N ILE A 147 4.53 1.57 2.35
CA ILE A 147 5.59 1.38 1.38
C ILE A 147 5.36 0.04 0.69
N LEU A 148 5.00 0.11 -0.59
CA LEU A 148 4.67 -1.03 -1.43
C LEU A 148 5.88 -1.52 -2.19
N ARG A 149 6.12 -2.84 -2.19
CA ARG A 149 7.14 -3.49 -3.01
C ARG A 149 6.51 -4.65 -3.76
N GLY A 150 6.14 -4.40 -5.04
CA GLY A 150 5.58 -5.41 -5.93
C GLY A 150 6.65 -6.22 -6.68
N GLY A 151 6.22 -7.30 -7.31
CA GLY A 151 7.06 -8.09 -8.23
C GLY A 151 7.48 -7.28 -9.46
N LYS A 152 8.64 -7.61 -10.03
CA LYS A 152 9.16 -6.97 -11.24
C LYS A 152 8.26 -7.17 -12.47
N GLU A 153 7.42 -8.18 -12.41
CA GLU A 153 6.51 -8.59 -13.47
C GLU A 153 5.36 -7.60 -13.68
N ALA A 154 5.01 -6.83 -12.65
CA ALA A 154 3.92 -5.84 -12.66
C ALA A 154 4.45 -4.40 -12.45
N PHE A 155 5.69 -4.14 -12.83
CA PHE A 155 6.40 -2.92 -12.47
C PHE A 155 5.71 -1.66 -13.01
N HIS A 156 5.41 -1.62 -14.30
CA HIS A 156 4.79 -0.45 -14.94
C HIS A 156 3.36 -0.24 -14.45
N THR A 157 2.62 -1.33 -14.31
CA THR A 157 1.24 -1.27 -13.78
C THR A 157 1.23 -0.78 -12.34
N ASN A 158 2.14 -1.25 -11.49
CA ASN A 158 2.24 -0.77 -10.10
C ASN A 158 2.60 0.71 -10.03
N GLN A 159 3.51 1.19 -10.90
CA GLN A 159 3.91 2.60 -10.96
C GLN A 159 2.73 3.51 -11.30
N ILE A 160 1.96 3.20 -12.35
CA ILE A 160 0.82 4.04 -12.75
C ILE A 160 -0.26 4.03 -11.66
N ILE A 161 -0.59 2.87 -11.07
CA ILE A 161 -1.59 2.78 -10.01
C ILE A 161 -1.18 3.63 -8.79
N VAL A 162 0.08 3.51 -8.34
CA VAL A 162 0.56 4.32 -7.21
C VAL A 162 0.59 5.80 -7.56
N SER A 163 0.99 6.17 -8.78
CA SER A 163 0.96 7.55 -9.25
C SER A 163 -0.45 8.14 -9.22
N ILE A 164 -1.46 7.39 -9.67
CA ILE A 164 -2.88 7.79 -9.62
C ILE A 164 -3.31 8.04 -8.17
N MET A 165 -3.03 7.09 -7.26
CA MET A 165 -3.38 7.24 -5.84
C MET A 165 -2.70 8.47 -5.22
N ARG A 166 -1.40 8.65 -5.43
CA ARG A 166 -0.63 9.78 -4.90
C ARG A 166 -1.14 11.12 -5.41
N ASN A 167 -1.31 11.26 -6.73
CA ASN A 167 -1.81 12.49 -7.34
C ASN A 167 -3.22 12.84 -6.84
N THR A 168 -4.08 11.84 -6.64
CA THR A 168 -5.41 12.04 -6.07
C THR A 168 -5.31 12.55 -4.62
N LEU A 169 -4.48 11.94 -3.78
CA LEU A 169 -4.27 12.40 -2.41
C LEU A 169 -3.75 13.86 -2.37
N GLU A 170 -2.74 14.17 -3.19
CA GLU A 170 -2.16 15.51 -3.27
C GLU A 170 -3.19 16.56 -3.74
N SER A 171 -4.08 16.20 -4.67
CA SER A 171 -5.16 17.09 -5.12
C SER A 171 -6.16 17.44 -4.01
N LEU A 172 -6.26 16.58 -2.99
CA LEU A 172 -7.11 16.77 -1.81
C LEU A 172 -6.35 17.38 -0.61
N GLY A 173 -5.07 17.76 -0.82
CA GLY A 173 -4.22 18.29 0.24
C GLY A 173 -3.70 17.24 1.23
N ILE A 174 -3.81 15.95 0.90
CA ILE A 174 -3.25 14.84 1.69
C ILE A 174 -1.86 14.51 1.15
N ASN A 175 -0.92 14.27 2.05
CA ASN A 175 0.47 13.98 1.68
C ASN A 175 0.56 12.72 0.79
N GLY A 176 1.02 12.85 -0.45
CA GLY A 176 1.20 11.74 -1.39
C GLY A 176 2.17 10.65 -0.90
N ASP A 177 3.08 10.97 0.00
CA ASP A 177 3.98 9.99 0.62
C ASP A 177 3.30 9.04 1.61
N SER A 178 1.99 9.20 1.79
CA SER A 178 1.13 8.21 2.45
C SER A 178 1.09 6.87 1.72
N ILE A 179 1.34 6.86 0.40
CA ILE A 179 1.44 5.65 -0.42
C ILE A 179 2.69 5.76 -1.28
N GLN A 180 3.67 4.91 -1.04
CA GLN A 180 4.93 4.89 -1.79
C GLN A 180 5.16 3.54 -2.45
N LEU A 181 5.83 3.53 -3.61
CA LEU A 181 6.27 2.32 -4.31
C LEU A 181 7.80 2.26 -4.33
N VAL A 182 8.34 1.11 -4.01
CA VAL A 182 9.77 0.82 -4.24
C VAL A 182 9.99 0.58 -5.73
N GLU A 183 10.62 1.54 -6.41
CA GLU A 183 10.87 1.49 -7.85
C GLU A 183 12.17 0.77 -8.24
N VAL A 184 12.96 0.36 -7.26
CA VAL A 184 14.18 -0.41 -7.49
C VAL A 184 13.85 -1.89 -7.54
N LEU A 185 14.14 -2.52 -8.68
CA LEU A 185 13.81 -3.93 -8.93
C LEU A 185 14.77 -4.91 -8.25
N ASP A 186 15.92 -4.44 -7.79
CA ASP A 186 16.94 -5.28 -7.17
C ASP A 186 16.40 -5.92 -5.88
N ARG A 187 16.65 -7.23 -5.75
CA ARG A 187 16.23 -8.02 -4.59
C ARG A 187 17.02 -7.70 -3.32
N ASP A 188 18.23 -7.17 -3.47
CA ASP A 188 19.08 -6.81 -2.32
C ASP A 188 18.50 -5.62 -1.55
N LEU A 189 17.80 -4.72 -2.25
CA LEU A 189 17.09 -3.62 -1.59
C LEU A 189 16.02 -4.13 -0.61
N VAL A 190 15.38 -5.27 -0.90
CA VAL A 190 14.36 -5.84 0.02
C VAL A 190 14.99 -6.16 1.38
N GLY A 191 16.19 -6.74 1.42
CA GLY A 191 16.91 -6.99 2.68
C GLY A 191 17.18 -5.70 3.46
N VAL A 192 17.55 -4.61 2.76
CA VAL A 192 17.73 -3.30 3.39
C VAL A 192 16.42 -2.72 3.90
N LEU A 193 15.32 -2.87 3.14
CA LEU A 193 13.98 -2.40 3.54
C LEU A 193 13.50 -3.10 4.81
N LEU A 194 13.73 -4.41 4.93
CA LEU A 194 13.36 -5.21 6.10
C LEU A 194 14.07 -4.76 7.39
N GLN A 195 15.22 -4.10 7.28
CA GLN A 195 16.00 -3.61 8.42
C GLN A 195 15.64 -2.17 8.83
N GLN A 196 14.66 -1.51 8.16
CA GLN A 196 14.28 -0.11 8.45
C GLN A 196 13.35 0.02 9.67
N ARG A 197 13.70 -0.62 10.79
CA ARG A 197 12.90 -0.67 12.04
C ARG A 197 12.63 0.71 12.68
N GLU A 198 13.43 1.72 12.33
CA GLU A 198 13.22 3.10 12.79
C GLU A 198 12.00 3.75 12.09
N TYR A 199 11.71 3.33 10.86
CA TYR A 199 10.70 3.99 10.02
C TYR A 199 9.49 3.11 9.72
N ILE A 200 9.67 1.78 9.65
CA ILE A 200 8.61 0.83 9.30
C ILE A 200 8.18 0.07 10.56
N ASP A 201 6.91 0.21 10.92
CA ASP A 201 6.35 -0.34 12.15
C ASP A 201 5.90 -1.80 11.96
N VAL A 202 5.45 -2.18 10.76
CA VAL A 202 4.99 -3.53 10.43
C VAL A 202 5.37 -3.89 9.00
N ILE A 203 5.79 -5.14 8.75
CA ILE A 203 5.98 -5.67 7.40
C ILE A 203 5.04 -6.84 7.15
N ILE A 204 4.32 -6.78 6.03
CA ILE A 204 3.35 -7.79 5.61
C ILE A 204 3.81 -8.43 4.29
N PRO A 205 4.33 -9.68 4.32
CA PRO A 205 4.60 -10.42 3.09
C PRO A 205 3.30 -11.02 2.53
N ARG A 206 3.08 -10.88 1.22
CA ARG A 206 1.96 -11.48 0.49
C ARG A 206 2.46 -12.24 -0.74
N GLY A 207 2.73 -13.52 -0.59
CA GLY A 207 3.26 -14.35 -1.67
C GLY A 207 3.47 -15.79 -1.25
N GLY A 208 4.30 -16.52 -1.99
CA GLY A 208 4.63 -17.90 -1.71
C GLY A 208 5.45 -18.09 -0.43
N ALA A 209 5.53 -19.33 0.05
CA ALA A 209 6.23 -19.70 1.28
C ALA A 209 7.69 -19.21 1.32
N GLY A 210 8.37 -19.11 0.17
CA GLY A 210 9.74 -18.60 0.07
C GLY A 210 9.86 -17.12 0.45
N LEU A 211 8.92 -16.28 -0.02
CA LEU A 211 8.88 -14.86 0.36
C LEU A 211 8.59 -14.71 1.84
N ILE A 212 7.58 -15.43 2.35
CA ILE A 212 7.19 -15.36 3.77
C ILE A 212 8.38 -15.74 4.67
N ARG A 213 9.06 -16.86 4.36
CA ARG A 213 10.23 -17.32 5.11
C ARG A 213 11.34 -16.26 5.10
N ARG A 214 11.67 -15.71 3.94
CA ARG A 214 12.70 -14.67 3.82
C ARG A 214 12.37 -13.44 4.67
N VAL A 215 11.12 -12.97 4.64
CA VAL A 215 10.72 -11.82 5.46
C VAL A 215 10.86 -12.11 6.94
N VAL A 216 10.47 -13.31 7.40
CA VAL A 216 10.60 -13.70 8.82
C VAL A 216 12.07 -13.86 9.25
N GLU A 217 12.95 -14.34 8.36
CA GLU A 217 14.37 -14.55 8.67
C GLU A 217 15.18 -13.24 8.63
N ASP A 218 14.82 -12.30 7.74
CA ASP A 218 15.58 -11.08 7.46
C ASP A 218 15.04 -9.83 8.19
N SER A 219 13.88 -9.88 8.87
CA SER A 219 13.27 -8.72 9.57
C SER A 219 13.60 -8.58 11.04
#